data_dea4fb6b99f100600428c1621d62d15c
#
_entry.id   dea4fb6b99f100600428c1621d62d15c
#
_cell.length_a   1.000
_cell.length_b   1.000
_cell.length_c   1.000
_cell.angle_alpha   90.00
_cell.angle_beta   90.00
_cell.angle_gamma   90.00
#
_symmetry.space_group_name_H-M   'P 1'
#
loop_
_entity.id
_entity.type
_entity.pdbx_description
1 polymer ?
#
loop_
_entity_poly.entity_id
_entity_poly.type
_entity_poly.pdbx_seq_one_letter_code
_entity_poly.pdbx_strand_id
1 'polypeptide(L)'
;KNGFEELNKNEEFLLAVKNVETFATTTKTFWETFQIEKNSTTNVWELDWNTGTYSLGIGKKESIFKQDMDGDGSTYDENNVTLTSISTDLSTGGGLRAGLSTDSFGALYITYGTDRLAIVDSNDSSVSFDWTNYWGGQIHESKVYAVEGIDTGTDNKADKYKIAIKHTFTDDESSQVDNYWQTYEIDTSGRIQWNTETFGAGSIHESDLGQDLDGDGITFNTATLDFQTIATDSVGAVPFLDNDKNLYICLL
;
A
#
# COMPACT_ATOMS: atom_id res chain seq x y z
N LYS A 1 16.63 -15.58 -12.71
CA LYS A 1 17.83 -14.94 -13.25
C LYS A 1 18.33 -13.92 -12.24
N ASN A 2 19.66 -13.72 -12.13
CA ASN A 2 20.28 -12.63 -11.40
C ASN A 2 20.71 -11.57 -12.40
N GLY A 3 20.49 -10.32 -12.10
CA GLY A 3 20.87 -9.19 -12.95
C GLY A 3 22.11 -8.49 -12.43
N PHE A 4 22.89 -7.92 -13.31
CA PHE A 4 24.06 -7.12 -13.03
C PHE A 4 24.12 -5.97 -14.01
N GLU A 5 24.24 -4.75 -13.52
CA GLU A 5 24.30 -3.54 -14.34
C GLU A 5 25.29 -2.51 -13.75
N GLU A 6 26.02 -1.84 -14.61
CA GLU A 6 26.89 -0.74 -14.25
C GLU A 6 26.05 0.54 -14.07
N LEU A 7 26.06 1.12 -12.87
CA LEU A 7 25.22 2.28 -12.52
C LEU A 7 25.77 3.61 -13.07
N ASN A 8 27.08 3.75 -13.15
CA ASN A 8 27.69 4.99 -13.64
C ASN A 8 29.17 4.79 -14.07
N LYS A 9 29.78 5.87 -14.56
CA LYS A 9 31.18 5.85 -15.00
C LYS A 9 32.20 5.73 -13.85
N ASN A 10 31.75 5.70 -12.59
CA ASN A 10 32.63 5.64 -11.41
C ASN A 10 32.84 4.21 -10.89
N GLU A 11 32.62 3.21 -11.72
CA GLU A 11 32.82 1.80 -11.34
C GLU A 11 31.91 1.36 -10.18
N GLU A 12 30.62 1.69 -10.24
CA GLU A 12 29.58 1.18 -9.34
C GLU A 12 28.69 0.19 -10.10
N PHE A 13 28.32 -0.90 -9.46
CA PHE A 13 27.45 -1.92 -10.05
C PHE A 13 26.25 -2.19 -9.16
N LEU A 14 25.15 -2.58 -9.77
CA LEU A 14 23.97 -3.04 -9.08
C LEU A 14 23.84 -4.56 -9.29
N LEU A 15 23.66 -5.30 -8.21
CA LEU A 15 23.37 -6.73 -8.20
C LEU A 15 21.90 -6.93 -7.84
N ALA A 16 21.17 -7.72 -8.62
CA ALA A 16 19.83 -8.17 -8.24
C ALA A 16 19.83 -9.69 -8.00
N VAL A 17 19.25 -10.10 -6.90
CA VAL A 17 19.13 -11.48 -6.45
C VAL A 17 17.66 -11.88 -6.34
N LYS A 18 17.26 -12.90 -7.09
CA LYS A 18 15.92 -13.49 -6.98
C LYS A 18 15.90 -14.53 -5.88
N ASN A 19 15.05 -14.32 -4.88
CA ASN A 19 14.79 -15.25 -3.80
C ASN A 19 13.43 -15.94 -4.03
N VAL A 20 13.37 -17.22 -3.75
CA VAL A 20 12.15 -18.01 -3.81
C VAL A 20 12.01 -18.77 -2.50
N GLU A 21 11.01 -18.43 -1.72
CA GLU A 21 10.71 -19.11 -0.45
C GLU A 21 9.42 -19.91 -0.61
N THR A 22 9.44 -21.16 -0.14
CA THR A 22 8.28 -22.04 -0.16
C THR A 22 7.93 -22.43 1.26
N PHE A 23 6.73 -22.05 1.70
CA PHE A 23 6.17 -22.42 2.98
C PHE A 23 4.94 -23.31 2.75
N ALA A 24 5.03 -24.56 3.15
CA ALA A 24 3.96 -25.53 2.95
C ALA A 24 3.45 -25.58 1.49
N THR A 25 2.35 -24.93 1.18
CA THR A 25 1.73 -24.87 -0.15
C THR A 25 1.89 -23.54 -0.86
N THR A 26 2.49 -22.54 -0.20
CA THR A 26 2.61 -21.18 -0.75
C THR A 26 4.05 -20.90 -1.12
N THR A 27 4.27 -20.46 -2.36
CA THR A 27 5.58 -20.00 -2.84
C THR A 27 5.56 -18.49 -2.95
N LYS A 28 6.52 -17.84 -2.30
CA LYS A 28 6.74 -16.39 -2.36
C LYS A 28 8.03 -16.11 -3.12
N THR A 29 7.96 -15.23 -4.10
CA THR A 29 9.12 -14.74 -4.85
C THR A 29 9.36 -13.29 -4.48
N PHE A 30 10.60 -12.96 -4.18
CA PHE A 30 11.01 -11.58 -3.95
C PHE A 30 12.41 -11.32 -4.48
N TRP A 31 12.73 -10.05 -4.66
CA TRP A 31 14.01 -9.61 -5.16
C TRP A 31 14.73 -8.75 -4.13
N GLU A 32 16.03 -8.90 -4.07
CA GLU A 32 16.92 -8.00 -3.32
C GLU A 32 17.90 -7.37 -4.30
N THR A 33 18.18 -6.10 -4.12
CA THR A 33 19.22 -5.42 -4.91
C THR A 33 20.24 -4.79 -3.98
N PHE A 34 21.51 -4.88 -4.37
CA PHE A 34 22.64 -4.39 -3.59
C PHE A 34 23.60 -3.62 -4.51
N GLN A 35 24.24 -2.60 -3.98
CA GLN A 35 25.34 -1.95 -4.64
C GLN A 35 26.64 -2.73 -4.45
N ILE A 36 27.46 -2.77 -5.48
CA ILE A 36 28.82 -3.28 -5.43
C ILE A 36 29.74 -2.12 -5.73
N GLU A 37 30.58 -1.80 -4.78
CA GLU A 37 31.50 -0.68 -4.85
C GLU A 37 32.95 -1.16 -4.78
N LYS A 38 33.84 -0.38 -5.39
CA LYS A 38 35.25 -0.65 -5.30
C LYS A 38 35.83 0.03 -4.07
N ASN A 39 36.29 -0.76 -3.12
CA ASN A 39 36.97 -0.24 -1.95
C ASN A 39 38.24 0.50 -2.36
N SER A 40 38.28 1.81 -2.10
CA SER A 40 39.37 2.70 -2.53
C SER A 40 40.73 2.36 -1.86
N THR A 41 40.71 1.68 -0.72
CA THR A 41 41.92 1.32 0.04
C THR A 41 42.50 -0.02 -0.42
N THR A 42 41.64 -1.01 -0.62
CA THR A 42 42.04 -2.39 -0.97
C THR A 42 42.04 -2.64 -2.48
N ASN A 43 41.40 -1.77 -3.24
CA ASN A 43 41.14 -1.93 -4.68
C ASN A 43 40.37 -3.21 -5.04
N VAL A 44 39.58 -3.74 -4.08
CA VAL A 44 38.73 -4.94 -4.22
C VAL A 44 37.28 -4.50 -4.37
N TRP A 45 36.52 -5.23 -5.19
CA TRP A 45 35.07 -5.07 -5.30
C TRP A 45 34.38 -5.71 -4.10
N GLU A 46 33.55 -4.96 -3.42
CA GLU A 46 32.84 -5.38 -2.21
C GLU A 46 31.36 -5.12 -2.34
N LEU A 47 30.54 -6.05 -1.86
CA LEU A 47 29.10 -5.87 -1.77
C LEU A 47 28.78 -4.98 -0.56
N ASP A 48 28.08 -3.88 -0.80
CA ASP A 48 27.57 -3.04 0.31
C ASP A 48 26.22 -3.56 0.80
N TRP A 49 26.25 -4.31 1.86
CA TRP A 49 25.06 -4.87 2.50
C TRP A 49 24.09 -3.83 3.05
N ASN A 50 24.55 -2.59 3.30
CA ASN A 50 23.70 -1.51 3.81
C ASN A 50 22.81 -0.90 2.71
N THR A 51 23.12 -1.17 1.45
CA THR A 51 22.35 -0.71 0.29
C THR A 51 21.25 -1.70 -0.13
N GLY A 52 21.10 -2.79 0.62
CA GLY A 52 20.10 -3.82 0.34
C GLY A 52 18.68 -3.26 0.30
N THR A 53 17.98 -3.48 -0.83
CA THR A 53 16.57 -3.14 -0.94
C THR A 53 15.77 -4.39 -1.25
N TYR A 54 14.62 -4.52 -0.62
CA TYR A 54 13.68 -5.63 -0.82
C TYR A 54 12.55 -5.19 -1.72
N SER A 55 12.12 -6.05 -2.64
CA SER A 55 10.95 -5.80 -3.49
C SER A 55 10.25 -7.11 -3.84
N LEU A 56 8.93 -7.15 -3.83
CA LEU A 56 8.17 -8.31 -4.28
C LEU A 56 8.30 -8.52 -5.80
N GLY A 57 8.22 -7.45 -6.58
CA GLY A 57 8.49 -7.47 -8.01
C GLY A 57 9.81 -6.79 -8.35
N ILE A 58 10.43 -7.17 -9.45
CA ILE A 58 11.63 -6.48 -9.98
C ILE A 58 11.25 -5.25 -10.82
N GLY A 59 10.09 -5.24 -11.42
CA GLY A 59 9.42 -4.20 -12.19
C GLY A 59 10.27 -3.00 -12.57
N LYS A 60 10.06 -1.86 -11.92
CA LYS A 60 10.81 -0.61 -12.20
C LYS A 60 12.33 -0.78 -12.31
N LYS A 61 12.92 -1.74 -11.60
CA LYS A 61 14.37 -1.96 -11.65
C LYS A 61 14.84 -2.64 -12.93
N GLU A 62 13.96 -3.33 -13.66
CA GLU A 62 14.31 -3.86 -14.97
C GLU A 62 14.75 -2.80 -15.97
N SER A 63 14.17 -1.61 -15.88
CA SER A 63 14.59 -0.47 -16.70
C SER A 63 16.05 -0.06 -16.44
N ILE A 64 16.54 -0.25 -15.21
CA ILE A 64 17.93 -0.01 -14.82
C ILE A 64 18.81 -1.13 -15.37
N PHE A 65 18.39 -2.39 -15.18
CA PHE A 65 19.14 -3.57 -15.66
C PHE A 65 19.03 -3.79 -17.15
N LYS A 66 18.07 -3.16 -17.84
CA LYS A 66 17.76 -3.34 -19.27
C LYS A 66 17.60 -4.82 -19.64
N GLN A 67 17.00 -5.57 -18.74
CA GLN A 67 16.82 -7.02 -18.87
C GLN A 67 15.42 -7.39 -18.39
N ASP A 68 14.77 -8.31 -19.12
CA ASP A 68 13.59 -9.03 -18.65
C ASP A 68 14.04 -10.01 -17.55
N MET A 69 13.84 -9.61 -16.29
CA MET A 69 14.32 -10.36 -15.13
C MET A 69 13.22 -11.24 -14.52
N ASP A 70 11.97 -10.85 -14.67
CA ASP A 70 10.83 -11.61 -14.17
C ASP A 70 10.35 -12.66 -15.17
N GLY A 71 10.66 -12.50 -16.44
CA GLY A 71 10.37 -13.47 -17.50
C GLY A 71 9.01 -13.24 -18.17
N ASP A 72 8.45 -12.04 -18.07
CA ASP A 72 7.17 -11.67 -18.70
C ASP A 72 7.31 -11.41 -20.23
N GLY A 73 8.53 -11.35 -20.74
CA GLY A 73 8.85 -11.15 -22.14
C GLY A 73 9.16 -9.70 -22.51
N SER A 74 9.12 -8.78 -21.56
CA SER A 74 9.45 -7.38 -21.76
C SER A 74 10.47 -6.90 -20.73
N THR A 75 11.19 -5.84 -21.04
CA THR A 75 11.82 -5.00 -20.01
C THR A 75 10.72 -4.10 -19.48
N TYR A 76 10.64 -3.89 -18.17
CA TYR A 76 9.57 -3.15 -17.53
C TYR A 76 9.16 -1.89 -18.28
N ASP A 77 7.90 -1.86 -18.62
CA ASP A 77 7.18 -0.69 -19.11
C ASP A 77 5.86 -0.63 -18.33
N GLU A 78 5.69 0.40 -17.54
CA GLU A 78 4.52 0.64 -16.69
C GLU A 78 3.19 0.49 -17.45
N ASN A 79 3.19 0.79 -18.78
CA ASN A 79 2.02 0.70 -19.63
C ASN A 79 1.73 -0.73 -20.13
N ASN A 80 2.69 -1.64 -20.04
CA ASN A 80 2.58 -3.01 -20.58
C ASN A 80 2.46 -4.09 -19.50
N VAL A 81 2.56 -3.74 -18.21
CA VAL A 81 2.38 -4.69 -17.11
C VAL A 81 0.94 -5.24 -17.11
N THR A 82 0.79 -6.55 -17.00
CA THR A 82 -0.52 -7.18 -16.83
C THR A 82 -0.99 -6.98 -15.40
N LEU A 83 -2.08 -6.23 -15.23
CA LEU A 83 -2.64 -5.90 -13.93
C LEU A 83 -3.94 -6.66 -13.67
N THR A 84 -4.07 -7.14 -12.43
CA THR A 84 -5.31 -7.69 -11.88
C THR A 84 -5.93 -6.65 -10.95
N SER A 85 -7.16 -6.26 -11.18
CA SER A 85 -7.86 -5.30 -10.32
C SER A 85 -8.11 -5.91 -8.94
N ILE A 86 -7.77 -5.16 -7.89
CA ILE A 86 -8.10 -5.45 -6.49
C ILE A 86 -9.40 -4.70 -6.14
N SER A 87 -9.43 -3.40 -6.45
CA SER A 87 -10.55 -2.53 -6.15
C SER A 87 -10.72 -1.51 -7.27
N THR A 88 -11.96 -1.23 -7.61
CA THR A 88 -12.32 -0.08 -8.44
C THR A 88 -13.07 0.88 -7.55
N ASP A 89 -12.63 2.13 -7.53
CA ASP A 89 -13.40 3.18 -6.90
C ASP A 89 -14.79 3.25 -7.55
N LEU A 90 -15.78 2.93 -6.76
CA LEU A 90 -17.19 3.03 -7.12
C LEU A 90 -17.82 4.30 -6.55
N SER A 91 -17.00 5.16 -5.90
CA SER A 91 -17.51 6.31 -5.17
C SER A 91 -18.30 7.25 -6.08
N THR A 92 -19.46 7.61 -5.62
CA THR A 92 -20.26 8.72 -6.12
C THR A 92 -19.93 10.03 -5.38
N GLY A 93 -19.03 9.96 -4.41
CA GLY A 93 -18.55 11.09 -3.62
C GLY A 93 -17.45 11.85 -4.37
N GLY A 94 -17.31 13.12 -4.27
CA GLY A 94 -16.52 14.05 -5.07
C GLY A 94 -15.00 13.83 -5.25
N GLY A 95 -14.48 12.62 -4.99
CA GLY A 95 -13.09 12.23 -5.26
C GLY A 95 -12.85 11.84 -6.72
N LEU A 96 -11.59 11.75 -7.10
CA LEU A 96 -11.17 11.29 -8.42
C LEU A 96 -11.08 9.77 -8.44
N ARG A 97 -11.86 9.14 -9.31
CA ARG A 97 -11.91 7.67 -9.41
C ARG A 97 -10.54 7.09 -9.70
N ALA A 98 -9.98 6.40 -8.72
CA ALA A 98 -8.76 5.66 -8.84
C ALA A 98 -9.03 4.16 -8.63
N GLY A 99 -8.42 3.31 -9.45
CA GLY A 99 -8.46 1.86 -9.26
C GLY A 99 -7.19 1.37 -8.57
N LEU A 100 -7.31 0.33 -7.77
CA LEU A 100 -6.18 -0.39 -7.19
C LEU A 100 -6.01 -1.72 -7.91
N SER A 101 -4.80 -2.01 -8.32
CA SER A 101 -4.47 -3.23 -9.05
C SER A 101 -3.15 -3.82 -8.56
N THR A 102 -2.93 -5.08 -8.87
CA THR A 102 -1.67 -5.77 -8.58
C THR A 102 -1.17 -6.48 -9.84
N ASP A 103 0.14 -6.60 -9.97
CA ASP A 103 0.76 -7.48 -10.97
C ASP A 103 0.84 -8.93 -10.49
N SER A 104 1.43 -9.80 -11.31
CA SER A 104 1.61 -11.23 -11.01
C SER A 104 2.57 -11.49 -9.83
N PHE A 105 3.32 -10.50 -9.39
CA PHE A 105 4.28 -10.58 -8.28
C PHE A 105 3.75 -9.97 -6.99
N GLY A 106 2.55 -9.34 -7.03
CA GLY A 106 1.94 -8.68 -5.89
C GLY A 106 2.37 -7.22 -5.70
N ALA A 107 3.10 -6.63 -6.66
CA ALA A 107 3.36 -5.20 -6.65
C ALA A 107 2.06 -4.43 -6.93
N LEU A 108 1.88 -3.32 -6.24
CA LEU A 108 0.65 -2.54 -6.27
C LEU A 108 0.73 -1.38 -7.25
N TYR A 109 -0.40 -1.11 -7.89
CA TYR A 109 -0.54 -0.03 -8.86
C TYR A 109 -1.84 0.74 -8.62
N ILE A 110 -1.75 2.06 -8.77
CA ILE A 110 -2.91 2.94 -8.90
C ILE A 110 -3.21 3.07 -10.40
N THR A 111 -4.47 2.88 -10.77
CA THR A 111 -4.94 3.08 -12.14
C THR A 111 -5.92 4.25 -12.18
N TYR A 112 -5.67 5.23 -13.04
CA TYR A 112 -6.52 6.40 -13.23
C TYR A 112 -6.70 6.68 -14.72
N GLY A 113 -7.90 6.43 -15.24
CA GLY A 113 -8.13 6.48 -16.68
C GLY A 113 -7.28 5.46 -17.44
N THR A 114 -6.32 5.92 -18.24
CA THR A 114 -5.32 5.10 -18.95
C THR A 114 -3.98 5.04 -18.22
N ASP A 115 -3.81 5.87 -17.19
CA ASP A 115 -2.56 5.99 -16.48
C ASP A 115 -2.41 4.87 -15.43
N ARG A 116 -1.19 4.43 -15.26
CA ARG A 116 -0.80 3.40 -14.29
C ARG A 116 0.39 3.93 -13.50
N LEU A 117 0.27 3.89 -12.20
CA LEU A 117 1.26 4.42 -11.29
C LEU A 117 1.67 3.33 -10.30
N ALA A 118 2.88 2.82 -10.41
CA ALA A 118 3.39 1.84 -9.46
C ALA A 118 3.55 2.46 -8.07
N ILE A 119 3.09 1.75 -7.03
CA ILE A 119 3.28 2.18 -5.65
C ILE A 119 4.65 1.69 -5.18
N VAL A 120 5.50 2.64 -4.78
CA VAL A 120 6.89 2.37 -4.40
C VAL A 120 7.27 3.08 -3.10
N ASP A 121 8.34 2.59 -2.48
CA ASP A 121 8.98 3.26 -1.35
C ASP A 121 9.95 4.36 -1.79
N SER A 122 10.70 4.94 -0.85
CA SER A 122 11.70 5.98 -1.12
C SER A 122 12.87 5.50 -2.00
N ASN A 123 13.07 4.19 -2.13
CA ASN A 123 14.14 3.57 -2.91
C ASN A 123 13.66 3.04 -4.28
N ASP A 124 12.47 3.46 -4.73
CA ASP A 124 11.79 2.94 -5.91
C ASP A 124 11.53 1.42 -5.87
N SER A 125 11.45 0.85 -4.67
CA SER A 125 11.11 -0.56 -4.48
C SER A 125 9.60 -0.72 -4.37
N SER A 126 9.04 -1.71 -5.06
CA SER A 126 7.62 -2.03 -4.97
C SER A 126 7.25 -2.41 -3.54
N VAL A 127 6.15 -1.87 -3.06
CA VAL A 127 5.61 -2.19 -1.73
C VAL A 127 4.48 -3.21 -1.85
N SER A 128 4.29 -3.99 -0.80
CA SER A 128 3.13 -4.86 -0.61
C SER A 128 2.67 -4.76 0.83
N PHE A 129 1.37 -4.77 0.98
CA PHE A 129 0.73 -4.83 2.28
C PHE A 129 -0.01 -6.15 2.49
N ASP A 130 0.00 -7.04 1.49
CA ASP A 130 -0.64 -8.35 1.58
C ASP A 130 0.30 -9.34 2.25
N TRP A 131 0.05 -9.64 3.51
CA TRP A 131 0.83 -10.62 4.27
C TRP A 131 -0.03 -11.29 5.34
N THR A 132 0.40 -12.48 5.75
CA THR A 132 -0.19 -13.24 6.85
C THR A 132 0.92 -13.68 7.78
N ASN A 133 0.77 -13.40 9.06
CA ASN A 133 1.68 -13.81 10.12
C ASN A 133 0.92 -14.56 11.22
N TYR A 134 1.60 -15.50 11.87
CA TYR A 134 1.12 -16.17 13.06
C TYR A 134 1.97 -15.76 14.25
N TRP A 135 1.37 -15.15 15.25
CA TRP A 135 2.07 -14.70 16.44
C TRP A 135 1.20 -14.76 17.68
N GLY A 136 1.71 -15.40 18.75
CA GLY A 136 1.07 -15.40 20.06
C GLY A 136 -0.33 -16.03 20.11
N GLY A 137 -0.63 -17.03 19.25
CA GLY A 137 -1.95 -17.64 19.18
C GLY A 137 -2.96 -16.87 18.32
N GLN A 138 -2.49 -15.90 17.54
CA GLN A 138 -3.32 -15.12 16.63
C GLN A 138 -2.80 -15.20 15.20
N ILE A 139 -3.72 -15.27 14.25
CA ILE A 139 -3.43 -15.06 12.83
C ILE A 139 -3.66 -13.58 12.54
N HIS A 140 -2.63 -12.92 12.05
CA HIS A 140 -2.71 -11.54 11.61
C HIS A 140 -2.58 -11.48 10.09
N GLU A 141 -3.62 -11.02 9.42
CA GLU A 141 -3.65 -10.79 7.98
C GLU A 141 -3.69 -9.30 7.70
N SER A 142 -2.99 -8.86 6.68
CA SER A 142 -3.02 -7.51 6.15
C SER A 142 -3.34 -7.56 4.67
N LYS A 143 -4.26 -6.71 4.20
CA LYS A 143 -4.64 -6.61 2.79
C LYS A 143 -4.92 -5.18 2.40
N VAL A 144 -4.44 -4.78 1.23
CA VAL A 144 -4.86 -3.53 0.61
C VAL A 144 -6.29 -3.68 0.10
N TYR A 145 -7.11 -2.66 0.34
CA TYR A 145 -8.55 -2.73 0.11
C TYR A 145 -9.06 -1.67 -0.85
N ALA A 146 -8.60 -0.44 -0.71
CA ALA A 146 -9.14 0.69 -1.44
C ALA A 146 -8.06 1.74 -1.75
N VAL A 147 -8.32 2.54 -2.76
CA VAL A 147 -7.54 3.73 -3.11
C VAL A 147 -8.48 4.84 -3.54
N GLU A 148 -8.14 6.08 -3.23
CA GLU A 148 -8.84 7.29 -3.64
C GLU A 148 -7.86 8.33 -4.15
N GLY A 149 -8.22 9.01 -5.26
CA GLY A 149 -7.50 10.18 -5.75
C GLY A 149 -8.01 11.45 -5.07
N ILE A 150 -7.12 12.24 -4.49
CA ILE A 150 -7.46 13.48 -3.78
C ILE A 150 -7.04 14.67 -4.64
N ASP A 151 -8.03 15.48 -5.02
CA ASP A 151 -7.84 16.78 -5.65
C ASP A 151 -8.01 17.87 -4.58
N THR A 152 -6.93 18.55 -4.24
CA THR A 152 -6.94 19.70 -3.32
C THR A 152 -7.13 21.03 -4.06
N GLY A 153 -7.12 20.98 -5.39
CA GLY A 153 -7.31 22.11 -6.30
C GLY A 153 -8.70 22.17 -6.91
N THR A 154 -8.77 22.54 -8.15
CA THR A 154 -10.03 22.65 -8.95
C THR A 154 -9.84 22.16 -10.38
N ASP A 155 -8.77 21.44 -10.67
CA ASP A 155 -8.40 21.05 -12.03
C ASP A 155 -8.81 19.60 -12.37
N ASN A 156 -9.49 18.91 -11.47
CA ASN A 156 -9.91 17.51 -11.58
C ASN A 156 -8.74 16.54 -11.82
N LYS A 157 -7.61 16.82 -11.21
CA LYS A 157 -6.45 15.92 -11.19
C LYS A 157 -6.10 15.57 -9.76
N ALA A 158 -5.62 14.36 -9.56
CA ALA A 158 -5.15 13.98 -8.25
C ALA A 158 -3.83 14.68 -7.92
N ASP A 159 -3.80 15.41 -6.81
CA ASP A 159 -2.60 15.96 -6.22
C ASP A 159 -1.86 14.92 -5.38
N LYS A 160 -2.59 13.92 -4.92
CA LYS A 160 -2.11 12.76 -4.17
C LYS A 160 -3.17 11.66 -4.18
N TYR A 161 -2.80 10.50 -3.68
CA TYR A 161 -3.72 9.39 -3.48
C TYR A 161 -3.70 8.98 -2.01
N LYS A 162 -4.77 8.33 -1.55
CA LYS A 162 -4.84 7.69 -0.24
C LYS A 162 -5.20 6.22 -0.43
N ILE A 163 -4.46 5.32 0.22
CA ILE A 163 -4.78 3.88 0.25
C ILE A 163 -5.30 3.47 1.61
N ALA A 164 -6.18 2.47 1.63
CA ALA A 164 -6.67 1.82 2.84
C ALA A 164 -6.22 0.36 2.89
N ILE A 165 -5.72 -0.04 4.04
CA ILE A 165 -5.23 -1.37 4.36
C ILE A 165 -6.07 -1.91 5.51
N LYS A 166 -6.66 -3.08 5.33
CA LYS A 166 -7.39 -3.78 6.37
C LYS A 166 -6.47 -4.76 7.07
N HIS A 167 -6.42 -4.69 8.38
CA HIS A 167 -5.77 -5.65 9.24
C HIS A 167 -6.82 -6.48 9.96
N THR A 168 -6.66 -7.79 9.92
CA THR A 168 -7.58 -8.75 10.55
C THR A 168 -6.77 -9.61 11.52
N PHE A 169 -7.20 -9.64 12.77
CA PHE A 169 -6.66 -10.54 13.79
C PHE A 169 -7.69 -11.60 14.08
N THR A 170 -7.32 -12.86 13.94
CA THR A 170 -8.16 -13.99 14.29
C THR A 170 -7.50 -14.74 15.45
N ASP A 171 -8.19 -14.82 16.57
CA ASP A 171 -7.76 -15.60 17.70
C ASP A 171 -7.96 -17.10 17.40
N ASP A 172 -6.91 -17.90 17.54
CA ASP A 172 -6.87 -19.30 17.13
C ASP A 172 -7.73 -20.19 18.05
N GLU A 173 -7.91 -19.79 19.32
CA GLU A 173 -8.68 -20.57 20.29
C GLU A 173 -10.17 -20.21 20.28
N SER A 174 -10.50 -18.92 20.23
CA SER A 174 -11.89 -18.43 20.31
C SER A 174 -12.52 -18.18 18.95
N SER A 175 -11.72 -18.13 17.87
CA SER A 175 -12.14 -17.70 16.54
C SER A 175 -12.73 -16.28 16.53
N GLN A 176 -12.44 -15.47 17.54
CA GLN A 176 -12.80 -14.07 17.55
C GLN A 176 -11.99 -13.32 16.47
N VAL A 177 -12.66 -12.43 15.75
CA VAL A 177 -12.05 -11.63 14.68
C VAL A 177 -12.14 -10.16 15.05
N ASP A 178 -10.99 -9.52 15.13
CA ASP A 178 -10.89 -8.07 15.30
C ASP A 178 -10.29 -7.45 14.04
N ASN A 179 -10.82 -6.31 13.62
CA ASN A 179 -10.36 -5.59 12.45
C ASN A 179 -9.97 -4.17 12.83
N TYR A 180 -8.90 -3.67 12.23
CA TYR A 180 -8.61 -2.25 12.18
C TYR A 180 -8.13 -1.84 10.79
N TRP A 181 -8.19 -0.57 10.50
CA TRP A 181 -7.79 0.00 9.23
C TRP A 181 -6.59 0.92 9.41
N GLN A 182 -5.77 0.94 8.39
CA GLN A 182 -4.59 1.77 8.29
C GLN A 182 -4.61 2.47 6.94
N THR A 183 -4.27 3.76 6.90
CA THR A 183 -4.18 4.48 5.64
C THR A 183 -2.84 5.17 5.49
N TYR A 184 -2.42 5.34 4.23
CA TYR A 184 -1.25 6.12 3.84
C TYR A 184 -1.59 7.02 2.67
N GLU A 185 -0.91 8.16 2.58
CA GLU A 185 -0.88 8.97 1.37
C GLU A 185 0.21 8.49 0.42
N ILE A 186 -0.05 8.66 -0.88
CA ILE A 186 0.88 8.37 -1.98
C ILE A 186 0.94 9.62 -2.83
N ASP A 187 2.13 10.08 -3.16
CA ASP A 187 2.30 11.24 -4.03
C ASP A 187 2.05 10.90 -5.51
N THR A 188 2.02 11.91 -6.35
CA THR A 188 1.79 11.77 -7.81
C THR A 188 2.90 11.02 -8.54
N SER A 189 4.02 10.73 -7.91
CA SER A 189 5.09 9.87 -8.43
C SER A 189 4.94 8.40 -8.03
N GLY A 190 3.91 8.06 -7.24
CA GLY A 190 3.67 6.72 -6.72
C GLY A 190 4.40 6.41 -5.41
N ARG A 191 5.06 7.38 -4.80
CA ARG A 191 5.81 7.15 -3.57
C ARG A 191 4.92 7.22 -2.35
N ILE A 192 4.96 6.17 -1.54
CA ILE A 192 4.24 6.13 -0.27
C ILE A 192 4.88 7.09 0.75
N GLN A 193 4.02 7.84 1.43
CA GLN A 193 4.40 8.79 2.46
C GLN A 193 4.18 8.15 3.84
N TRP A 194 5.19 7.45 4.34
CA TRP A 194 5.09 6.68 5.59
C TRP A 194 4.72 7.51 6.82
N ASN A 195 5.02 8.80 6.81
CA ASN A 195 4.71 9.74 7.90
C ASN A 195 3.24 10.21 7.91
N THR A 196 2.43 9.79 6.95
CA THR A 196 0.99 10.11 6.85
C THR A 196 0.10 8.98 7.39
N GLU A 197 0.70 8.00 8.02
CA GLU A 197 0.02 6.86 8.61
C GLU A 197 -1.10 7.27 9.56
N THR A 198 -2.29 6.69 9.37
CA THR A 198 -3.40 6.84 10.31
C THR A 198 -4.05 5.49 10.57
N PHE A 199 -4.55 5.30 11.78
CA PHE A 199 -5.24 4.08 12.21
C PHE A 199 -6.66 4.39 12.67
N GLY A 200 -7.58 3.44 12.49
CA GLY A 200 -8.94 3.59 13.00
C GLY A 200 -9.89 2.47 12.59
N ALA A 201 -11.14 2.63 12.96
CA ALA A 201 -12.24 1.83 12.41
C ALA A 201 -12.47 2.18 10.93
N GLY A 202 -13.06 1.27 10.15
CA GLY A 202 -13.37 1.48 8.73
C GLY A 202 -14.14 2.77 8.49
N SER A 203 -15.20 2.96 9.24
CA SER A 203 -16.08 4.14 9.17
C SER A 203 -15.36 5.49 9.30
N ILE A 204 -14.26 5.57 10.05
CA ILE A 204 -13.48 6.83 10.19
C ILE A 204 -12.80 7.21 8.85
N HIS A 205 -12.39 6.21 8.07
CA HIS A 205 -11.65 6.42 6.82
C HIS A 205 -12.56 6.50 5.59
N GLU A 206 -13.82 6.09 5.70
CA GLU A 206 -14.77 6.06 4.59
C GLU A 206 -15.07 7.44 4.02
N SER A 207 -15.16 8.45 4.89
CA SER A 207 -15.40 9.83 4.44
C SER A 207 -14.27 10.36 3.53
N ASP A 208 -13.05 9.93 3.79
CA ASP A 208 -11.87 10.35 3.03
C ASP A 208 -11.71 9.56 1.73
N LEU A 209 -12.17 8.30 1.73
CA LEU A 209 -12.01 7.37 0.63
C LEU A 209 -13.27 7.26 -0.24
N GLY A 210 -14.40 7.81 0.23
CA GLY A 210 -15.67 7.74 -0.50
C GLY A 210 -16.21 6.32 -0.70
N GLN A 211 -15.73 5.35 0.08
CA GLN A 211 -16.03 3.92 -0.07
C GLN A 211 -16.53 3.32 1.23
N ASP A 212 -17.47 2.37 1.15
CA ASP A 212 -17.90 1.54 2.26
C ASP A 212 -16.80 0.50 2.56
N LEU A 213 -16.02 0.73 3.61
CA LEU A 213 -14.88 -0.09 3.98
C LEU A 213 -15.26 -1.22 4.93
N ASP A 214 -16.24 -1.03 5.79
CA ASP A 214 -16.64 -2.02 6.78
C ASP A 214 -17.76 -2.96 6.31
N GLY A 215 -18.42 -2.60 5.19
CA GLY A 215 -19.42 -3.44 4.53
C GLY A 215 -20.83 -3.28 5.12
N ASP A 216 -21.11 -2.19 5.84
CA ASP A 216 -22.42 -1.91 6.42
C ASP A 216 -23.44 -1.35 5.40
N GLY A 217 -22.98 -1.03 4.20
CA GLY A 217 -23.77 -0.49 3.09
C GLY A 217 -23.89 1.04 3.11
N ILE A 218 -23.17 1.72 3.98
CA ILE A 218 -23.19 3.17 4.15
C ILE A 218 -21.75 3.69 4.05
N THR A 219 -21.46 4.56 3.10
CA THR A 219 -20.23 5.33 3.16
C THR A 219 -20.36 6.38 4.25
N PHE A 220 -19.44 6.39 5.21
CA PHE A 220 -19.44 7.31 6.34
C PHE A 220 -19.60 8.76 5.89
N ASN A 221 -20.68 9.38 6.35
CA ASN A 221 -20.91 10.80 6.15
C ASN A 221 -21.40 11.38 7.48
N THR A 222 -20.64 12.28 8.08
CA THR A 222 -21.02 12.95 9.34
C THR A 222 -22.41 13.59 9.28
N ALA A 223 -22.91 13.94 8.10
CA ALA A 223 -24.26 14.50 7.92
C ALA A 223 -25.37 13.45 7.98
N THR A 224 -25.05 12.16 7.84
CA THR A 224 -26.03 11.05 7.84
C THR A 224 -25.96 10.17 9.10
N LEU A 225 -25.04 10.47 10.02
CA LEU A 225 -24.89 9.71 11.25
C LEU A 225 -26.15 9.84 12.12
N ASP A 226 -26.73 8.71 12.45
CA ASP A 226 -27.80 8.62 13.46
C ASP A 226 -27.15 8.53 14.84
N PHE A 227 -26.87 9.70 15.43
CA PHE A 227 -26.21 9.77 16.73
C PHE A 227 -27.17 9.40 17.87
N GLN A 228 -26.84 8.37 18.62
CA GLN A 228 -27.51 8.07 19.87
C GLN A 228 -26.89 8.88 21.01
N THR A 229 -27.62 9.83 21.53
CA THR A 229 -27.20 10.62 22.70
C THR A 229 -27.04 9.68 23.90
N ILE A 230 -25.83 9.61 24.47
CA ILE A 230 -25.56 8.80 25.65
C ILE A 230 -25.91 9.59 26.93
N ALA A 231 -25.55 10.86 26.94
CA ALA A 231 -25.78 11.77 28.08
C ALA A 231 -25.67 13.22 27.62
N THR A 232 -26.21 14.16 28.44
CA THR A 232 -25.94 15.58 28.29
C THR A 232 -25.38 16.09 29.63
N ASP A 233 -24.26 16.81 29.59
CA ASP A 233 -23.74 17.45 30.78
C ASP A 233 -24.29 18.87 30.93
N SER A 234 -23.98 19.48 32.08
CA SER A 234 -24.45 20.84 32.40
C SER A 234 -23.73 21.97 31.64
N VAL A 235 -22.73 21.61 30.80
CA VAL A 235 -21.91 22.57 30.04
C VAL A 235 -22.23 22.47 28.52
N GLY A 236 -23.17 21.59 28.15
CA GLY A 236 -23.61 21.45 26.77
C GLY A 236 -22.73 20.50 25.92
N ALA A 237 -21.82 19.74 26.51
CA ALA A 237 -21.13 18.67 25.82
C ALA A 237 -22.02 17.43 25.75
N VAL A 238 -22.27 16.96 24.56
CA VAL A 238 -23.14 15.79 24.32
C VAL A 238 -22.31 14.67 23.67
N PRO A 239 -22.04 13.59 24.42
CA PRO A 239 -21.45 12.39 23.82
C PRO A 239 -22.51 11.61 23.03
N PHE A 240 -22.13 11.17 21.83
CA PHE A 240 -22.92 10.36 20.94
C PHE A 240 -22.15 9.08 20.58
N LEU A 241 -22.87 7.98 20.38
CA LEU A 241 -22.35 6.82 19.68
C LEU A 241 -22.98 6.76 18.29
N ASP A 242 -22.16 6.46 17.29
CA ASP A 242 -22.67 6.03 15.99
C ASP A 242 -23.10 4.57 16.00
N ASN A 243 -23.56 4.06 14.85
CA ASN A 243 -23.99 2.67 14.71
C ASN A 243 -22.85 1.67 14.95
N ASP A 244 -21.60 2.08 14.73
CA ASP A 244 -20.38 1.26 14.94
C ASP A 244 -19.82 1.40 16.36
N LYS A 245 -20.55 2.11 17.25
CA LYS A 245 -20.15 2.38 18.64
C LYS A 245 -18.92 3.28 18.79
N ASN A 246 -18.58 4.06 17.77
CA ASN A 246 -17.58 5.11 17.93
C ASN A 246 -18.14 6.27 18.76
N LEU A 247 -17.33 6.79 19.68
CA LEU A 247 -17.72 7.87 20.58
C LEU A 247 -17.34 9.24 20.00
N TYR A 248 -18.32 10.11 19.88
CA TYR A 248 -18.16 11.50 19.47
C TYR A 248 -18.57 12.44 20.59
N ILE A 249 -18.00 13.64 20.63
CA ILE A 249 -18.39 14.70 21.54
C ILE A 249 -18.76 15.92 20.70
N CYS A 250 -20.03 16.32 20.77
CA CYS A 250 -20.50 17.58 20.19
C CYS A 250 -20.54 18.67 21.28
N LEU A 251 -19.98 19.80 21.01
CA LEU A 251 -20.12 21.01 21.84
C LEU A 251 -21.27 21.83 21.28
N LEU A 252 -22.34 22.01 22.08
CA LEU A 252 -23.50 22.80 21.72
C LEU A 252 -23.28 24.28 21.96
#